data_7560c2590e1ff9194622eedfe8f52dd6
#
_entry.id   7560c2590e1ff9194622eedfe8f52dd6
#
_cell.length_a   1.000
_cell.length_b   1.000
_cell.length_c   1.000
_cell.angle_alpha   90.00
_cell.angle_beta   90.00
_cell.angle_gamma   90.00
#
_symmetry.space_group_name_H-M   'P 1'
#
loop_
_entity.id
_entity.type
_entity.pdbx_description
1 polymer ?
#
loop_
_entity_poly.entity_id
_entity_poly.type
_entity_poly.pdbx_seq_one_letter_code
_entity_poly.pdbx_strand_id
1 'polypeptide(L)'
;MNELLLNLIDEKYYNDSSAGNSRNAGDQLAHIHNIRVEWTKAIDPLLYADEKEFPSNEPLQRKSLLEEFQKSTKAISDILYKGIKKGTIKGFHSNAVVFLCYMISHESHTRGQIIMTLKDSGHKLDSNALYGLWDWDSPVHK
;
A
#
# COMPACT_ATOMS: atom_id res chain seq x y z
N MET A 1 4.61 0.18 -7.55
CA MET A 1 5.49 -0.32 -6.47
C MET A 1 4.79 -1.31 -5.55
N ASN A 2 3.65 -0.99 -4.92
CA ASN A 2 2.96 -1.92 -4.02
C ASN A 2 2.47 -3.19 -4.73
N GLU A 3 1.88 -3.06 -5.91
CA GLU A 3 1.46 -4.21 -6.71
C GLU A 3 2.65 -5.07 -7.16
N LEU A 4 3.78 -4.44 -7.49
CA LEU A 4 5.00 -5.17 -7.80
C LEU A 4 5.48 -5.97 -6.58
N LEU A 5 5.57 -5.34 -5.41
CA LEU A 5 5.95 -6.03 -4.18
C LEU A 5 4.97 -7.19 -3.87
N LEU A 6 3.67 -6.96 -3.99
CA LEU A 6 2.65 -7.98 -3.77
C LEU A 6 2.82 -9.18 -4.71
N ASN A 7 3.19 -8.95 -5.97
CA ASN A 7 3.45 -10.01 -6.95
C ASN A 7 4.74 -10.79 -6.68
N LEU A 8 5.72 -10.18 -6.01
CA LEU A 8 6.98 -10.84 -5.64
C LEU A 8 6.85 -11.78 -4.44
N ILE A 9 5.83 -11.61 -3.60
CA ILE A 9 5.64 -12.38 -2.37
C ILE A 9 4.73 -13.57 -2.64
N ASP A 10 5.20 -14.79 -2.38
CA ASP A 10 4.34 -15.98 -2.43
C ASP A 10 3.30 -15.92 -1.29
N GLU A 11 2.03 -16.23 -1.58
CA GLU A 11 0.93 -16.19 -0.60
C GLU A 11 1.18 -17.06 0.64
N LYS A 12 1.96 -18.15 0.51
CA LYS A 12 2.33 -19.00 1.64
C LYS A 12 3.14 -18.27 2.71
N TYR A 13 3.77 -17.14 2.36
CA TYR A 13 4.56 -16.31 3.29
C TYR A 13 3.77 -15.14 3.90
N TYR A 14 2.48 -15.00 3.62
CA TYR A 14 1.67 -13.93 4.20
C TYR A 14 1.55 -14.01 5.72
N ASN A 15 1.70 -15.21 6.30
CA ASN A 15 1.72 -15.40 7.75
C ASN A 15 3.10 -15.21 8.39
N ASP A 16 4.13 -14.87 7.62
CA ASP A 16 5.44 -14.57 8.17
C ASP A 16 5.38 -13.37 9.11
N SER A 17 6.07 -13.49 10.24
CA SER A 17 6.13 -12.45 11.26
C SER A 17 7.55 -12.30 11.79
N SER A 18 7.93 -11.10 12.22
CA SER A 18 9.20 -10.84 12.90
C SER A 18 9.00 -10.50 14.37
N ALA A 19 10.01 -10.79 15.19
CA ALA A 19 10.00 -10.45 16.59
C ALA A 19 9.81 -8.93 16.79
N GLY A 20 8.81 -8.54 17.57
CA GLY A 20 8.48 -7.14 17.83
C GLY A 20 7.54 -6.48 16.83
N ASN A 21 7.12 -7.17 15.78
CA ASN A 21 6.10 -6.69 14.86
C ASN A 21 4.74 -7.34 15.19
N SER A 22 3.70 -6.52 15.38
CA SER A 22 2.36 -7.01 15.69
C SER A 22 1.59 -7.50 14.47
N ARG A 23 2.08 -7.20 13.25
CA ARG A 23 1.45 -7.58 11.97
C ARG A 23 2.33 -8.57 11.23
N ASN A 24 1.74 -9.63 10.69
CA ASN A 24 2.41 -10.50 9.71
C ASN A 24 2.56 -9.78 8.35
N ALA A 25 3.24 -10.42 7.39
CA ALA A 25 3.49 -9.82 6.07
C ALA A 25 2.18 -9.53 5.31
N GLY A 26 1.19 -10.42 5.38
CA GLY A 26 -0.13 -10.23 4.76
C GLY A 26 -0.90 -9.07 5.39
N ASP A 27 -0.94 -8.99 6.73
CA ASP A 27 -1.58 -7.87 7.44
C ASP A 27 -0.93 -6.52 7.11
N GLN A 28 0.39 -6.50 6.87
CA GLN A 28 1.09 -5.28 6.46
C GLN A 28 0.73 -4.88 5.02
N LEU A 29 0.59 -5.85 4.10
CA LEU A 29 0.10 -5.62 2.76
C LEU A 29 -1.33 -5.05 2.79
N ALA A 30 -2.22 -5.70 3.54
CA ALA A 30 -3.59 -5.24 3.75
C ALA A 30 -3.62 -3.83 4.35
N HIS A 31 -2.74 -3.53 5.30
CA HIS A 31 -2.65 -2.22 5.95
C HIS A 31 -2.34 -1.08 4.97
N ILE A 32 -1.47 -1.29 3.97
CA ILE A 32 -1.24 -0.28 2.93
C ILE A 32 -2.55 0.10 2.24
N HIS A 33 -3.35 -0.89 1.87
CA HIS A 33 -4.65 -0.67 1.23
C HIS A 33 -5.65 -0.01 2.20
N ASN A 34 -5.80 -0.53 3.40
CA ASN A 34 -6.76 -0.04 4.39
C ASN A 34 -6.54 1.43 4.72
N ILE A 35 -5.28 1.89 4.84
CA ILE A 35 -4.98 3.31 5.07
C ILE A 35 -5.45 4.18 3.89
N ARG A 36 -5.36 3.71 2.65
CA ARG A 36 -5.92 4.43 1.50
C ARG A 36 -7.43 4.53 1.59
N VAL A 37 -8.09 3.43 1.97
CA VAL A 37 -9.54 3.37 2.16
C VAL A 37 -9.98 4.33 3.27
N GLU A 38 -9.30 4.33 4.41
CA GLU A 38 -9.60 5.25 5.52
C GLU A 38 -9.47 6.72 5.09
N TRP A 39 -8.43 7.07 4.34
CA TRP A 39 -8.28 8.43 3.81
C TRP A 39 -9.33 8.77 2.76
N THR A 40 -9.66 7.84 1.86
CA THR A 40 -10.74 8.03 0.89
C THR A 40 -12.05 8.33 1.61
N LYS A 41 -12.41 7.52 2.59
CA LYS A 41 -13.61 7.70 3.42
C LYS A 41 -13.62 9.04 4.16
N ALA A 42 -12.47 9.46 4.70
CA ALA A 42 -12.38 10.71 5.44
C ALA A 42 -12.47 11.96 4.55
N ILE A 43 -11.93 11.90 3.33
CA ILE A 43 -11.81 13.04 2.42
C ILE A 43 -13.00 13.15 1.48
N ASP A 44 -13.35 12.07 0.80
CA ASP A 44 -14.43 11.99 -0.19
C ASP A 44 -15.23 10.68 -0.03
N PRO A 45 -16.19 10.61 0.88
CA PRO A 45 -16.96 9.39 1.15
C PRO A 45 -17.69 8.82 -0.07
N LEU A 46 -17.92 9.61 -1.11
CA LEU A 46 -18.56 9.13 -2.33
C LEU A 46 -17.63 8.21 -3.15
N LEU A 47 -16.32 8.36 -3.02
CA LEU A 47 -15.34 7.49 -3.65
C LEU A 47 -15.13 6.18 -2.87
N TYR A 48 -15.61 6.11 -1.63
CA TYR A 48 -15.44 4.96 -0.75
C TYR A 48 -16.45 3.82 -1.00
N ALA A 49 -17.55 4.08 -1.70
CA ALA A 49 -18.73 3.20 -1.75
C ALA A 49 -18.44 1.75 -2.21
N ASP A 50 -17.41 1.55 -3.03
CA ASP A 50 -17.08 0.25 -3.62
C ASP A 50 -15.75 -0.33 -3.08
N GLU A 51 -15.17 0.26 -2.02
CA GLU A 51 -13.90 -0.20 -1.47
C GLU A 51 -14.10 -1.15 -0.28
N LYS A 52 -13.35 -2.26 -0.26
CA LYS A 52 -13.39 -3.26 0.79
C LYS A 52 -12.14 -3.16 1.66
N GLU A 53 -12.30 -3.03 2.98
CA GLU A 53 -11.21 -3.19 3.94
C GLU A 53 -10.91 -4.67 4.21
N PHE A 54 -9.67 -4.98 4.54
CA PHE A 54 -9.23 -6.31 4.94
C PHE A 54 -8.98 -6.35 6.45
N PRO A 55 -9.77 -7.11 7.22
CA PRO A 55 -9.53 -7.30 8.65
C PRO A 55 -8.19 -7.99 8.91
N SER A 56 -7.54 -7.65 10.03
CA SER A 56 -6.32 -8.33 10.47
C SER A 56 -6.59 -9.78 10.86
N ASN A 57 -5.60 -10.64 10.64
CA ASN A 57 -5.64 -12.07 10.96
C ASN A 57 -6.70 -12.88 10.17
N GLU A 58 -7.22 -12.35 9.08
CA GLU A 58 -8.05 -13.11 8.16
C GLU A 58 -7.24 -13.63 6.96
N PRO A 59 -7.64 -14.78 6.38
CA PRO A 59 -6.98 -15.30 5.18
C PRO A 59 -7.02 -14.28 4.05
N LEU A 60 -5.86 -13.89 3.55
CA LEU A 60 -5.69 -12.92 2.49
C LEU A 60 -5.33 -13.62 1.18
N GLN A 61 -6.07 -13.30 0.11
CA GLN A 61 -5.79 -13.77 -1.23
C GLN A 61 -5.17 -12.65 -2.07
N ARG A 62 -4.06 -12.93 -2.76
CA ARG A 62 -3.37 -11.97 -3.64
C ARG A 62 -4.32 -11.33 -4.65
N LYS A 63 -5.14 -12.15 -5.31
CA LYS A 63 -6.08 -11.67 -6.33
C LYS A 63 -7.03 -10.62 -5.76
N SER A 64 -7.65 -10.91 -4.62
CA SER A 64 -8.57 -9.97 -3.97
C SER A 64 -7.86 -8.68 -3.56
N LEU A 65 -6.65 -8.78 -3.01
CA LEU A 65 -5.88 -7.60 -2.61
C LEU A 65 -5.45 -6.76 -3.82
N LEU A 66 -5.05 -7.37 -4.94
CA LEU A 66 -4.71 -6.64 -6.18
C LEU A 66 -5.92 -5.87 -6.73
N GLU A 67 -7.09 -6.49 -6.79
CA GLU A 67 -8.32 -5.84 -7.25
C GLU A 67 -8.65 -4.61 -6.38
N GLU A 68 -8.56 -4.74 -5.07
CA GLU A 68 -8.82 -3.63 -4.15
C GLU A 68 -7.70 -2.57 -4.17
N PHE A 69 -6.44 -2.96 -4.37
CA PHE A 69 -5.35 -2.00 -4.57
C PHE A 69 -5.58 -1.10 -5.79
N GLN A 70 -6.09 -1.64 -6.89
CA GLN A 70 -6.40 -0.85 -8.09
C GLN A 70 -7.49 0.17 -7.81
N LYS A 71 -8.55 -0.21 -7.09
CA LYS A 71 -9.63 0.71 -6.69
C LYS A 71 -9.10 1.83 -5.80
N SER A 72 -8.39 1.49 -4.72
CA SER A 72 -7.84 2.49 -3.81
C SER A 72 -6.78 3.39 -4.45
N THR A 73 -5.99 2.86 -5.40
CA THR A 73 -5.06 3.67 -6.20
C THR A 73 -5.80 4.72 -7.01
N LYS A 74 -6.90 4.32 -7.65
CA LYS A 74 -7.74 5.25 -8.42
C LYS A 74 -8.36 6.31 -7.50
N ALA A 75 -8.92 5.92 -6.38
CA ALA A 75 -9.55 6.85 -5.42
C ALA A 75 -8.54 7.89 -4.89
N ILE A 76 -7.35 7.45 -4.45
CA ILE A 76 -6.28 8.36 -4.00
C ILE A 76 -5.81 9.28 -5.13
N SER A 77 -5.71 8.78 -6.37
CA SER A 77 -5.36 9.61 -7.53
C SER A 77 -6.41 10.69 -7.79
N ASP A 78 -7.69 10.36 -7.71
CA ASP A 78 -8.79 11.30 -7.88
C ASP A 78 -8.79 12.37 -6.77
N ILE A 79 -8.53 11.98 -5.51
CA ILE A 79 -8.37 12.88 -4.36
C ILE A 79 -7.20 13.85 -4.60
N LEU A 80 -6.04 13.34 -4.99
CA LEU A 80 -4.86 14.14 -5.28
C LEU A 80 -5.10 15.12 -6.42
N TYR A 81 -5.70 14.67 -7.52
CA TYR A 81 -6.00 15.52 -8.66
C TYR A 81 -6.93 16.68 -8.29
N LYS A 82 -8.03 16.37 -7.57
CA LYS A 82 -8.97 17.39 -7.04
C LYS A 82 -8.27 18.33 -6.06
N GLY A 83 -7.45 17.77 -5.15
CA GLY A 83 -6.73 18.52 -4.13
C GLY A 83 -5.67 19.47 -4.70
N ILE A 84 -4.92 19.04 -5.71
CA ILE A 84 -3.93 19.89 -6.40
C ILE A 84 -4.63 21.07 -7.09
N LYS A 85 -5.75 20.81 -7.78
CA LYS A 85 -6.54 21.89 -8.41
C LYS A 85 -7.12 22.89 -7.40
N LYS A 86 -7.56 22.40 -6.25
CA LYS A 86 -8.13 23.22 -5.18
C LYS A 86 -7.06 23.89 -4.31
N GLY A 87 -5.83 23.36 -4.30
CA GLY A 87 -4.74 23.79 -3.43
C GLY A 87 -4.73 23.17 -2.03
N THR A 88 -5.79 22.44 -1.64
CA THR A 88 -5.92 21.84 -0.29
C THR A 88 -6.60 20.48 -0.35
N ILE A 89 -6.30 19.64 0.66
CA ILE A 89 -7.01 18.38 0.94
C ILE A 89 -7.49 18.42 2.39
N LYS A 90 -8.67 17.90 2.67
CA LYS A 90 -9.23 17.80 4.03
C LYS A 90 -8.24 17.08 4.96
N GLY A 91 -7.93 17.66 6.09
CA GLY A 91 -6.92 17.17 7.04
C GLY A 91 -5.48 17.61 6.75
N PHE A 92 -5.20 18.15 5.55
CA PHE A 92 -3.88 18.65 5.12
C PHE A 92 -3.97 20.10 4.67
N HIS A 93 -4.05 21.00 5.64
CA HIS A 93 -4.35 22.43 5.40
C HIS A 93 -3.27 23.17 4.60
N SER A 94 -2.02 22.69 4.63
CA SER A 94 -0.90 23.38 3.97
C SER A 94 -1.00 23.30 2.44
N ASN A 95 -1.13 22.12 1.89
CA ASN A 95 -1.39 21.85 0.47
C ASN A 95 -1.54 20.36 0.19
N ALA A 96 -1.99 20.02 -1.03
CA ALA A 96 -2.18 18.63 -1.48
C ALA A 96 -0.86 17.83 -1.57
N VAL A 97 0.29 18.51 -1.77
CA VAL A 97 1.60 17.85 -1.85
C VAL A 97 1.98 17.23 -0.51
N VAL A 98 1.59 17.86 0.61
CA VAL A 98 1.84 17.31 1.96
C VAL A 98 1.12 15.97 2.13
N PHE A 99 -0.10 15.85 1.63
CA PHE A 99 -0.83 14.57 1.62
C PHE A 99 -0.11 13.52 0.76
N LEU A 100 0.36 13.89 -0.43
CA LEU A 100 1.14 13.00 -1.29
C LEU A 100 2.41 12.52 -0.59
N CYS A 101 3.17 13.44 0.03
CA CYS A 101 4.37 13.09 0.80
C CYS A 101 4.07 12.13 1.95
N TYR A 102 2.96 12.37 2.66
CA TYR A 102 2.51 11.47 3.72
C TYR A 102 2.23 10.06 3.17
N MET A 103 1.46 9.94 2.09
CA MET A 103 1.13 8.65 1.49
C MET A 103 2.39 7.90 1.03
N ILE A 104 3.32 8.59 0.35
CA ILE A 104 4.59 8.00 -0.09
C ILE A 104 5.41 7.52 1.12
N SER A 105 5.53 8.34 2.16
CA SER A 105 6.31 8.01 3.35
C SER A 105 5.71 6.82 4.10
N HIS A 106 4.40 6.83 4.32
CA HIS A 106 3.69 5.75 5.00
C HIS A 106 3.83 4.42 4.25
N GLU A 107 3.56 4.41 2.96
CA GLU A 107 3.66 3.19 2.15
C GLU A 107 5.10 2.69 2.02
N SER A 108 6.08 3.59 1.92
CA SER A 108 7.51 3.23 1.88
C SER A 108 7.97 2.60 3.18
N HIS A 109 7.53 3.16 4.32
CA HIS A 109 7.80 2.58 5.64
C HIS A 109 7.23 1.16 5.75
N THR A 110 5.96 0.98 5.38
CA THR A 110 5.31 -0.33 5.46
C THR A 110 5.94 -1.36 4.52
N ARG A 111 6.31 -0.96 3.28
CA ARG A 111 7.07 -1.84 2.37
C ARG A 111 8.40 -2.30 2.98
N GLY A 112 9.12 -1.38 3.64
CA GLY A 112 10.35 -1.73 4.36
C GLY A 112 10.11 -2.75 5.47
N GLN A 113 9.03 -2.60 6.24
CA GLN A 113 8.65 -3.55 7.29
C GLN A 113 8.33 -4.94 6.70
N ILE A 114 7.58 -5.02 5.58
CA ILE A 114 7.27 -6.27 4.90
C ILE A 114 8.56 -6.99 4.48
N ILE A 115 9.47 -6.28 3.82
CA ILE A 115 10.76 -6.83 3.35
C ILE A 115 11.59 -7.37 4.52
N MET A 116 11.62 -6.63 5.63
CA MET A 116 12.34 -7.08 6.83
C MET A 116 11.66 -8.28 7.47
N THR A 117 10.33 -8.30 7.58
CA THR A 117 9.57 -9.44 8.11
C THR A 117 9.88 -10.72 7.34
N LEU A 118 9.83 -10.67 5.99
CA LEU A 118 10.17 -11.82 5.15
C LEU A 118 11.63 -12.27 5.34
N LYS A 119 12.55 -11.31 5.41
CA LYS A 119 13.98 -11.62 5.64
C LYS A 119 14.20 -12.32 6.99
N ASP A 120 13.57 -11.81 8.06
CA ASP A 120 13.70 -12.37 9.41
C ASP A 120 13.09 -13.78 9.52
N SER A 121 12.06 -14.06 8.71
CA SER A 121 11.43 -15.39 8.61
C SER A 121 12.19 -16.36 7.68
N GLY A 122 13.32 -15.94 7.10
CA GLY A 122 14.13 -16.78 6.20
C GLY A 122 13.65 -16.76 4.74
N HIS A 123 12.66 -15.94 4.38
CA HIS A 123 12.07 -15.84 3.05
C HIS A 123 12.47 -14.54 2.33
N LYS A 124 13.77 -14.20 2.44
CA LYS A 124 14.34 -12.99 1.82
C LYS A 124 14.01 -12.93 0.32
N LEU A 125 13.49 -11.80 -0.12
CA LEU A 125 13.27 -11.53 -1.53
C LEU A 125 14.59 -11.41 -2.30
N ASP A 126 14.58 -11.78 -3.57
CA ASP A 126 15.72 -11.63 -4.47
C ASP A 126 16.14 -10.17 -4.62
N SER A 127 17.46 -9.91 -4.64
CA SER A 127 17.96 -8.53 -4.70
C SER A 127 17.62 -7.82 -6.01
N ASN A 128 17.61 -8.53 -7.15
CA ASN A 128 17.24 -7.93 -8.44
C ASN A 128 15.75 -7.57 -8.46
N ALA A 129 14.90 -8.42 -7.87
CA ALA A 129 13.48 -8.14 -7.72
C ALA A 129 13.24 -6.89 -6.84
N LEU A 130 14.05 -6.73 -5.76
CA LEU A 130 13.98 -5.52 -4.93
C LEU A 130 14.47 -4.27 -5.66
N TYR A 131 15.50 -4.39 -6.51
CA TYR A 131 15.92 -3.27 -7.36
C TYR A 131 14.83 -2.83 -8.32
N GLY A 132 13.99 -3.73 -8.82
CA GLY A 132 12.83 -3.39 -9.64
C GLY A 132 11.85 -2.42 -8.98
N LEU A 133 11.81 -2.34 -7.64
CA LEU A 133 11.01 -1.35 -6.91
C LEU A 133 11.55 0.09 -7.06
N TRP A 134 12.78 0.27 -7.55
CA TRP A 134 13.45 1.57 -7.73
C TRP A 134 13.73 1.90 -9.20
N ASP A 135 13.52 0.95 -10.09
CA ASP A 135 13.73 1.12 -11.54
C ASP A 135 12.51 1.78 -12.19
N TRP A 136 12.45 3.11 -12.10
CA TRP A 136 11.35 3.92 -12.61
C TRP A 136 11.23 3.92 -14.15
N ASP A 137 12.30 3.57 -14.86
CA ASP A 137 12.34 3.49 -16.33
C ASP A 137 11.95 2.10 -16.84
N SER A 138 11.82 1.12 -15.95
CA SER A 138 11.41 -0.25 -16.29
C SER A 138 10.00 -0.29 -16.87
N PRO A 139 9.75 -1.12 -17.91
CA PRO A 139 8.39 -1.37 -18.43
C PRO A 139 7.39 -1.84 -17.38
N VAL A 140 7.85 -2.36 -16.25
CA VAL A 140 7.01 -2.82 -15.13
C VAL A 140 6.26 -1.66 -14.45
N HIS A 141 6.74 -0.43 -14.61
CA HIS A 141 6.14 0.77 -14.04
C HIS A 141 5.35 1.63 -15.04
N LYS A 142 5.23 1.17 -16.29
CA LYS A 142 4.52 1.89 -17.38
C LYS A 142 3.09 1.42 -17.54
#